data_b6b631dd7302a97e189439c098ff7e8a
#
_entry.id   b6b631dd7302a97e189439c098ff7e8a
#
_cell.length_a   1.000
_cell.length_b   1.000
_cell.length_c   1.000
_cell.angle_alpha   90.00
_cell.angle_beta   90.00
_cell.angle_gamma   90.00
#
_symmetry.space_group_name_H-M   'P 1'
#
loop_
_entity.id
_entity.type
_entity.pdbx_description
1 polymer ?
#
loop_
_entity_poly.entity_id
_entity_poly.type
_entity_poly.pdbx_seq_one_letter_code
_entity_poly.pdbx_strand_id
1 'polypeptide(L)'
;VFGKRATTDARPAPAAPATPRPAAAPRPAAGPAPGPATSDRLQPIPSSGLGAPIVAAPATPARLAAQPPAMATDTRHSETYYETKGTIFGALIEAIDLAQLARLDADAAREEIRDIVNEIIAIKNIVMSISEQEELLDDICNDVLGYGPLEPLLARDDIADIMVNGSGTVYIEVMGKIQKTGIRFRDNQQLLNICQRIVSQIGRRVDESSPICDARLPDGSRVNVIAPPLSLDGPALTIRKFKKDKLRLDNLVKFGSITPEGAEVLKIIGRCRVNTIVSGGTGSGKTTLLNCLTQFIDDDERIITCEDAAELQLQQPHVVRLETRPPNLEGEGQVTMRDLVKNCLRMRPERIIVGEVRGPEAFDLLQAMNTGHDGSMGTLHANSPREALSRVESMITMGGYSLPSRTIREMIIGSVDVVVQAARLRDGSRKITHITEVIGMEGDVIITQDLFVYEITGEDPNGNLIGQHKSTGIGRPKFWERARYYGEDQRLAAALDASNIDAKVGR
;
A
#
# COMPACT_ATOMS: atom_id res chain seq x y z
N VAL A 1 -3.57 62.72 -28.73
CA VAL A 1 -4.70 63.33 -29.47
C VAL A 1 -5.97 62.55 -29.14
N PHE A 2 -6.79 63.23 -28.48
CA PHE A 2 -8.25 63.13 -28.19
C PHE A 2 -9.10 62.00 -28.83
N GLY A 3 -10.07 61.47 -28.00
CA GLY A 3 -11.31 60.95 -28.47
C GLY A 3 -12.15 60.14 -27.49
N LYS A 4 -12.90 60.82 -26.68
CA LYS A 4 -14.29 60.65 -26.22
C LYS A 4 -14.83 59.34 -25.69
N ARG A 5 -15.31 59.41 -24.42
CA ARG A 5 -16.30 58.59 -23.71
C ARG A 5 -17.60 58.46 -24.54
N ALA A 6 -18.22 57.29 -24.49
CA ALA A 6 -19.66 57.08 -24.66
C ALA A 6 -20.16 56.15 -23.56
N THR A 7 -20.98 56.70 -22.69
CA THR A 7 -21.84 56.00 -21.72
C THR A 7 -23.06 55.46 -22.46
N THR A 8 -23.37 54.18 -22.28
CA THR A 8 -24.72 53.68 -22.62
C THR A 8 -25.23 52.84 -21.43
N ASP A 9 -26.27 53.39 -20.82
CA ASP A 9 -27.19 52.74 -19.90
C ASP A 9 -27.75 51.45 -20.54
N ALA A 10 -27.61 50.32 -19.90
CA ALA A 10 -28.36 49.11 -20.20
C ALA A 10 -29.29 48.79 -19.01
N ARG A 11 -30.59 48.93 -19.22
CA ARG A 11 -31.63 48.46 -18.32
C ARG A 11 -31.56 46.96 -18.09
N PRO A 12 -31.88 46.47 -16.90
CA PRO A 12 -31.97 45.02 -16.65
C PRO A 12 -33.22 44.44 -17.34
N ALA A 13 -33.02 43.29 -18.01
CA ALA A 13 -34.08 42.50 -18.63
C ALA A 13 -34.98 41.86 -17.56
N PRO A 14 -36.27 41.65 -17.82
CA PRO A 14 -37.20 41.06 -16.89
C PRO A 14 -36.93 39.56 -16.71
N ALA A 15 -37.10 39.13 -15.45
CA ALA A 15 -36.95 37.73 -15.04
C ALA A 15 -37.98 36.81 -15.71
N ALA A 16 -37.54 35.68 -16.23
CA ALA A 16 -38.40 34.62 -16.75
C ALA A 16 -39.19 33.94 -15.61
N PRO A 17 -40.45 33.51 -15.86
CA PRO A 17 -41.29 32.89 -14.85
C PRO A 17 -40.75 31.49 -14.46
N ALA A 18 -40.78 31.23 -13.16
CA ALA A 18 -40.39 29.95 -12.57
C ALA A 18 -41.35 28.82 -13.00
N THR A 19 -40.79 27.74 -13.52
CA THR A 19 -41.50 26.49 -13.76
C THR A 19 -41.92 25.83 -12.45
N PRO A 20 -43.15 25.30 -12.31
CA PRO A 20 -43.56 24.63 -11.08
C PRO A 20 -42.87 23.28 -10.92
N ARG A 21 -42.37 23.02 -9.70
CA ARG A 21 -41.80 21.77 -9.24
C ARG A 21 -42.84 20.66 -9.29
N PRO A 22 -42.54 19.44 -9.79
CA PRO A 22 -43.48 18.32 -9.70
C PRO A 22 -43.72 17.92 -8.24
N ALA A 23 -44.98 17.68 -7.90
CA ALA A 23 -45.41 17.20 -6.61
C ALA A 23 -44.84 15.79 -6.32
N ALA A 24 -44.39 15.59 -5.08
CA ALA A 24 -43.91 14.31 -4.60
C ALA A 24 -45.02 13.27 -4.61
N ALA A 25 -44.75 12.10 -5.18
CA ALA A 25 -45.64 10.94 -5.15
C ALA A 25 -45.81 10.44 -3.70
N PRO A 26 -47.01 9.95 -3.30
CA PRO A 26 -47.24 9.44 -1.96
C PRO A 26 -46.50 8.14 -1.70
N ARG A 27 -45.86 8.04 -0.53
CA ARG A 27 -45.23 6.81 -0.01
C ARG A 27 -46.30 5.70 0.17
N PRO A 28 -46.04 4.45 -0.18
CA PRO A 28 -46.92 3.35 0.17
C PRO A 28 -46.92 3.13 1.69
N ALA A 29 -48.10 2.82 2.22
CA ALA A 29 -48.36 2.57 3.62
C ALA A 29 -47.58 1.34 4.11
N ALA A 30 -47.01 1.45 5.29
CA ALA A 30 -46.32 0.35 5.99
C ALA A 30 -47.36 -0.75 6.33
N GLY A 31 -47.07 -1.98 5.89
CA GLY A 31 -47.79 -3.17 6.33
C GLY A 31 -47.45 -3.52 7.79
N PRO A 32 -48.32 -4.28 8.49
CA PRO A 32 -48.16 -4.55 9.91
C PRO A 32 -46.97 -5.46 10.19
N ALA A 33 -46.27 -5.18 11.28
CA ALA A 33 -45.14 -5.95 11.80
C ALA A 33 -45.54 -7.40 12.15
N PRO A 34 -44.73 -8.43 11.90
CA PRO A 34 -44.97 -9.78 12.40
C PRO A 34 -44.76 -9.84 13.91
N GLY A 35 -45.73 -10.45 14.60
CA GLY A 35 -45.68 -10.71 16.03
C GLY A 35 -44.59 -11.75 16.42
N PRO A 36 -44.29 -11.86 17.72
CA PRO A 36 -43.17 -12.67 18.17
C PRO A 36 -43.42 -14.16 17.99
N ALA A 37 -42.44 -14.85 17.41
CA ALA A 37 -42.45 -16.30 17.28
C ALA A 37 -42.31 -16.97 18.63
N THR A 38 -43.26 -17.83 18.97
CA THR A 38 -43.27 -18.72 20.12
C THR A 38 -42.12 -19.74 20.02
N SER A 39 -41.34 -19.83 21.09
CA SER A 39 -40.33 -20.84 21.30
C SER A 39 -40.94 -22.24 21.43
N ASP A 40 -40.74 -23.08 20.41
CA ASP A 40 -41.05 -24.49 20.52
C ASP A 40 -39.94 -25.21 21.31
N ARG A 41 -40.37 -25.83 22.42
CA ARG A 41 -39.54 -26.67 23.25
C ARG A 41 -39.24 -27.99 22.55
N LEU A 42 -37.97 -28.22 22.26
CA LEU A 42 -37.47 -29.53 21.88
C LEU A 42 -37.52 -30.46 23.11
N GLN A 43 -38.28 -31.54 22.97
CA GLN A 43 -38.34 -32.62 23.97
C GLN A 43 -37.06 -33.49 23.90
N PRO A 44 -36.58 -34.05 25.05
CA PRO A 44 -35.39 -34.90 25.06
C PRO A 44 -35.70 -36.31 24.54
N ILE A 45 -34.79 -36.80 23.70
CA ILE A 45 -34.80 -38.20 23.18
C ILE A 45 -34.27 -39.11 24.32
N PRO A 46 -34.91 -40.26 24.60
CA PRO A 46 -34.46 -41.17 25.64
C PRO A 46 -33.18 -41.92 25.22
N SER A 47 -32.19 -41.93 26.08
CA SER A 47 -30.98 -42.73 25.98
C SER A 47 -31.28 -44.20 26.27
N SER A 48 -31.11 -45.08 25.31
CA SER A 48 -30.96 -46.50 25.55
C SER A 48 -29.50 -46.88 25.51
N GLY A 49 -29.00 -47.36 26.62
CA GLY A 49 -27.64 -47.76 26.81
C GLY A 49 -27.25 -49.07 26.13
N LEU A 50 -25.95 -49.17 25.90
CA LEU A 50 -25.18 -50.41 26.09
C LEU A 50 -23.70 -50.01 26.09
N GLY A 51 -23.07 -50.23 27.21
CA GLY A 51 -21.67 -49.95 27.43
C GLY A 51 -20.73 -50.93 26.75
N ALA A 52 -19.65 -50.39 26.21
CA ALA A 52 -18.39 -51.10 26.04
C ALA A 52 -17.29 -50.19 26.54
N PRO A 53 -16.27 -50.72 27.24
CA PRO A 53 -15.22 -49.87 27.84
C PRO A 53 -14.30 -49.32 26.72
N ILE A 54 -14.27 -48.00 26.60
CA ILE A 54 -13.29 -47.33 25.76
C ILE A 54 -11.93 -47.39 26.49
N VAL A 55 -11.02 -48.19 25.95
CA VAL A 55 -9.62 -48.17 26.34
C VAL A 55 -9.07 -46.77 25.98
N ALA A 56 -8.67 -46.04 27.01
CA ALA A 56 -8.02 -44.73 26.83
C ALA A 56 -6.70 -44.92 26.08
N ALA A 57 -6.60 -44.37 24.85
CA ALA A 57 -5.36 -44.19 24.15
C ALA A 57 -4.44 -43.27 24.98
N PRO A 58 -3.12 -43.52 25.04
CA PRO A 58 -2.19 -42.69 25.77
C PRO A 58 -2.22 -41.25 25.22
N ALA A 59 -2.45 -40.30 26.13
CA ALA A 59 -2.38 -38.88 25.81
C ALA A 59 -1.02 -38.56 25.19
N THR A 60 -1.02 -38.15 23.93
CA THR A 60 0.13 -37.55 23.28
C THR A 60 0.56 -36.33 24.10
N PRO A 61 1.82 -36.18 24.51
CA PRO A 61 2.24 -35.02 25.27
C PRO A 61 1.95 -33.77 24.43
N ALA A 62 1.18 -32.84 24.97
CA ALA A 62 0.95 -31.54 24.37
C ALA A 62 2.32 -30.94 24.07
N ARG A 63 2.60 -30.80 22.76
CA ARG A 63 3.78 -30.12 22.26
C ARG A 63 3.71 -28.70 22.81
N LEU A 64 4.55 -28.39 23.79
CA LEU A 64 4.81 -27.01 24.20
C LEU A 64 5.12 -26.23 22.94
N ALA A 65 4.18 -25.40 22.51
CA ALA A 65 4.44 -24.42 21.47
C ALA A 65 5.72 -23.69 21.91
N ALA A 66 6.77 -23.79 21.12
CA ALA A 66 7.98 -23.01 21.34
C ALA A 66 7.52 -21.57 21.46
N GLN A 67 7.63 -21.01 22.65
CA GLN A 67 7.42 -19.58 22.84
C GLN A 67 8.36 -18.91 21.86
N PRO A 68 7.85 -17.96 21.04
CA PRO A 68 8.74 -17.13 20.23
C PRO A 68 9.78 -16.57 21.21
N PRO A 69 11.07 -16.47 20.80
CA PRO A 69 12.09 -15.93 21.67
C PRO A 69 11.56 -14.62 22.24
N ALA A 70 11.48 -14.54 23.56
CA ALA A 70 11.08 -13.31 24.24
C ALA A 70 12.07 -12.26 23.74
N MET A 71 11.60 -11.41 22.84
CA MET A 71 12.37 -10.24 22.46
C MET A 71 12.62 -9.49 23.75
N ALA A 72 13.90 -9.17 23.98
CA ALA A 72 14.28 -8.29 25.03
C ALA A 72 13.34 -7.08 24.92
N THR A 73 12.36 -6.99 25.79
CA THR A 73 11.67 -5.76 26.08
C THR A 73 12.77 -4.77 26.31
N ASP A 74 12.83 -3.74 25.48
CA ASP A 74 13.81 -2.66 25.64
C ASP A 74 13.40 -1.93 26.93
N THR A 75 13.76 -2.52 28.06
CA THR A 75 13.55 -2.02 29.42
C THR A 75 14.66 -1.04 29.79
N ARG A 76 15.25 -0.35 28.76
CA ARG A 76 16.38 0.55 28.99
C ARG A 76 16.04 1.72 29.89
N HIS A 77 14.74 2.07 29.98
CA HIS A 77 14.35 3.26 30.74
C HIS A 77 13.36 2.91 31.83
N SER A 78 13.77 3.23 33.08
CA SER A 78 12.88 3.14 34.25
C SER A 78 11.82 4.25 34.20
N GLU A 79 10.75 4.10 34.99
CA GLU A 79 9.74 5.16 35.17
C GLU A 79 10.39 6.48 35.60
N THR A 80 11.38 6.41 36.51
CA THR A 80 12.21 7.53 36.95
C THR A 80 12.93 8.24 35.83
N TYR A 81 13.36 7.53 34.79
CA TYR A 81 13.97 8.16 33.62
C TYR A 81 12.98 9.05 32.86
N TYR A 82 11.76 8.56 32.63
CA TYR A 82 10.72 9.34 31.94
C TYR A 82 10.23 10.54 32.76
N GLU A 83 10.15 10.42 34.08
CA GLU A 83 9.84 11.54 34.99
C GLU A 83 10.94 12.60 34.94
N THR A 84 12.19 12.17 34.97
CA THR A 84 13.36 13.05 34.88
C THR A 84 13.40 13.75 33.51
N LYS A 85 13.20 12.99 32.42
CA LYS A 85 13.11 13.52 31.07
C LYS A 85 12.01 14.59 30.95
N GLY A 86 10.83 14.32 31.52
CA GLY A 86 9.71 15.27 31.53
C GLY A 86 10.03 16.56 32.31
N THR A 87 10.71 16.42 33.45
CA THR A 87 11.12 17.57 34.28
C THR A 87 12.13 18.44 33.58
N ILE A 88 13.12 17.85 32.92
CA ILE A 88 14.17 18.59 32.17
C ILE A 88 13.57 19.22 30.91
N PHE A 89 12.73 18.47 30.17
CA PHE A 89 12.06 18.98 28.99
C PHE A 89 11.17 20.20 29.30
N GLY A 90 10.40 20.16 30.40
CA GLY A 90 9.61 21.30 30.85
C GLY A 90 10.47 22.52 31.13
N ALA A 91 11.58 22.38 31.88
CA ALA A 91 12.50 23.46 32.16
C ALA A 91 13.21 23.99 30.89
N LEU A 92 13.55 23.14 29.94
CA LEU A 92 14.12 23.51 28.67
C LEU A 92 13.17 24.41 27.85
N ILE A 93 11.90 24.04 27.74
CA ILE A 93 10.91 24.84 27.00
C ILE A 93 10.70 26.23 27.62
N GLU A 94 10.84 26.33 28.91
CA GLU A 94 10.79 27.65 29.60
C GLU A 94 12.06 28.48 29.37
N ALA A 95 13.22 27.85 29.19
CA ALA A 95 14.52 28.52 29.05
C ALA A 95 14.92 28.86 27.61
N ILE A 96 14.43 28.08 26.62
CA ILE A 96 14.91 28.17 25.24
C ILE A 96 14.14 29.22 24.43
N ASP A 97 14.86 30.03 23.64
CA ASP A 97 14.25 30.87 22.62
C ASP A 97 14.05 30.07 21.31
N LEU A 98 12.84 29.58 21.12
CA LEU A 98 12.47 28.81 19.92
C LEU A 98 12.66 29.60 18.62
N ALA A 99 12.54 30.94 18.64
CA ALA A 99 12.74 31.78 17.47
C ALA A 99 14.22 31.90 17.09
N GLN A 100 15.10 31.87 18.07
CA GLN A 100 16.53 31.79 17.85
C GLN A 100 16.96 30.43 17.36
N LEU A 101 16.44 29.35 17.99
CA LEU A 101 16.72 27.98 17.61
C LEU A 101 16.33 27.68 16.15
N ALA A 102 15.19 28.20 15.68
CA ALA A 102 14.72 28.03 14.31
C ALA A 102 15.61 28.67 13.22
N ARG A 103 16.59 29.52 13.62
CA ARG A 103 17.55 30.17 12.70
C ARG A 103 18.89 29.44 12.61
N LEU A 104 19.12 28.51 13.51
CA LEU A 104 20.35 27.70 13.54
C LEU A 104 20.22 26.53 12.55
N ASP A 105 21.34 26.02 12.07
CA ASP A 105 21.38 24.74 11.42
C ASP A 105 21.16 23.60 12.43
N ALA A 106 20.94 22.39 11.93
CA ALA A 106 20.57 21.26 12.77
C ALA A 106 21.65 20.91 13.81
N ASP A 107 22.93 21.06 13.47
CA ASP A 107 24.04 20.71 14.35
C ASP A 107 24.22 21.79 15.43
N ALA A 108 24.18 23.07 15.07
CA ALA A 108 24.24 24.18 16.02
C ALA A 108 23.02 24.19 16.96
N ALA A 109 21.84 23.86 16.46
CA ALA A 109 20.65 23.73 17.30
C ALA A 109 20.76 22.57 18.31
N ARG A 110 21.39 21.45 17.93
CA ARG A 110 21.68 20.34 18.85
C ARG A 110 22.62 20.75 19.97
N GLU A 111 23.71 21.43 19.63
CA GLU A 111 24.69 21.92 20.63
C GLU A 111 24.05 22.90 21.60
N GLU A 112 23.26 23.86 21.14
CA GLU A 112 22.53 24.80 21.98
C GLU A 112 21.59 24.10 22.96
N ILE A 113 20.83 23.10 22.49
CA ILE A 113 19.95 22.29 23.35
C ILE A 113 20.77 21.50 24.36
N ARG A 114 21.90 20.89 23.96
CA ARG A 114 22.79 20.16 24.86
C ARG A 114 23.34 21.03 25.99
N ASP A 115 23.79 22.23 25.67
CA ASP A 115 24.32 23.15 26.63
C ASP A 115 23.25 23.55 27.67
N ILE A 116 22.07 23.96 27.23
CA ILE A 116 20.98 24.33 28.13
C ILE A 116 20.54 23.15 28.99
N VAL A 117 20.42 21.94 28.43
CA VAL A 117 20.05 20.76 29.20
C VAL A 117 21.10 20.39 30.24
N ASN A 118 22.38 20.49 29.92
CA ASN A 118 23.45 20.24 30.86
C ASN A 118 23.41 21.26 32.03
N GLU A 119 23.11 22.53 31.74
CA GLU A 119 22.92 23.54 32.76
C GLU A 119 21.69 23.22 33.66
N ILE A 120 20.58 22.79 33.09
CA ILE A 120 19.37 22.39 33.84
C ILE A 120 19.68 21.19 34.75
N ILE A 121 20.41 20.18 34.26
CA ILE A 121 20.81 18.99 35.05
C ILE A 121 21.64 19.43 36.24
N ALA A 122 22.61 20.38 36.05
CA ALA A 122 23.44 20.90 37.11
C ALA A 122 22.62 21.71 38.14
N ILE A 123 21.74 22.60 37.69
CA ILE A 123 20.92 23.45 38.59
C ILE A 123 19.96 22.59 39.42
N LYS A 124 19.34 21.56 38.82
CA LYS A 124 18.40 20.69 39.51
C LYS A 124 19.06 19.57 40.32
N ASN A 125 20.41 19.51 40.33
CA ASN A 125 21.21 18.47 41.01
C ASN A 125 20.72 17.04 40.67
N ILE A 126 20.43 16.77 39.41
CA ILE A 126 19.98 15.46 38.97
C ILE A 126 21.21 14.53 38.84
N VAL A 127 21.19 13.42 39.56
CA VAL A 127 22.29 12.44 39.54
C VAL A 127 21.96 11.33 38.56
N MET A 128 22.80 11.17 37.55
CA MET A 128 22.71 10.10 36.55
C MET A 128 24.10 9.69 36.07
N SER A 129 24.26 8.54 35.48
CA SER A 129 25.52 8.15 34.86
C SER A 129 25.75 8.96 33.56
N ILE A 130 27.03 9.05 33.14
CA ILE A 130 27.37 9.75 31.88
C ILE A 130 26.60 9.17 30.70
N SER A 131 26.47 7.84 30.63
CA SER A 131 25.72 7.17 29.56
C SER A 131 24.24 7.52 29.55
N GLU A 132 23.60 7.57 30.72
CA GLU A 132 22.19 7.99 30.86
C GLU A 132 22.00 9.45 30.48
N GLN A 133 22.99 10.31 30.79
CA GLN A 133 22.94 11.71 30.45
C GLN A 133 23.04 11.93 28.94
N GLU A 134 23.95 11.22 28.25
CA GLU A 134 24.08 11.27 26.79
C GLU A 134 22.81 10.79 26.11
N GLU A 135 22.25 9.68 26.56
CA GLU A 135 21.02 9.12 26.05
C GLU A 135 19.82 10.06 26.24
N LEU A 136 19.74 10.69 27.43
CA LEU A 136 18.72 11.69 27.71
C LEU A 136 18.85 12.93 26.82
N LEU A 137 20.09 13.41 26.60
CA LEU A 137 20.36 14.52 25.70
C LEU A 137 19.93 14.25 24.27
N ASP A 138 20.25 13.07 23.74
CA ASP A 138 19.83 12.67 22.40
C ASP A 138 18.31 12.54 22.31
N ASP A 139 17.67 11.99 23.32
CA ASP A 139 16.23 11.87 23.40
C ASP A 139 15.52 13.24 23.44
N ILE A 140 16.06 14.20 24.20
CA ILE A 140 15.51 15.56 24.28
C ILE A 140 15.74 16.31 22.95
N CYS A 141 16.92 16.18 22.34
CA CYS A 141 17.17 16.73 21.02
C CYS A 141 16.19 16.20 19.97
N ASN A 142 15.91 14.89 20.01
CA ASN A 142 14.94 14.26 19.12
C ASN A 142 13.50 14.76 19.39
N ASP A 143 13.14 15.02 20.64
CA ASP A 143 11.82 15.58 21.00
C ASP A 143 11.64 17.02 20.49
N VAL A 144 12.70 17.83 20.52
CA VAL A 144 12.65 19.24 20.10
C VAL A 144 12.78 19.39 18.59
N LEU A 145 13.78 18.77 17.99
CA LEU A 145 14.15 18.95 16.58
C LEU A 145 13.56 17.95 15.62
N GLY A 146 13.31 16.72 16.10
CA GLY A 146 12.85 15.60 15.29
C GLY A 146 11.43 15.13 15.62
N TYR A 147 11.21 13.83 15.42
CA TYR A 147 9.95 13.14 15.72
C TYR A 147 9.99 12.39 17.05
N GLY A 148 10.83 12.80 17.98
CA GLY A 148 10.92 12.27 19.33
C GLY A 148 11.24 10.78 19.37
N PRO A 149 10.44 9.98 20.13
CA PRO A 149 10.67 8.55 20.27
C PRO A 149 10.63 7.74 18.96
N LEU A 150 10.18 8.32 17.86
CA LEU A 150 10.16 7.65 16.54
C LEU A 150 11.52 7.66 15.85
N GLU A 151 12.42 8.57 16.18
CA GLU A 151 13.71 8.72 15.48
C GLU A 151 14.55 7.43 15.47
N PRO A 152 14.73 6.71 16.59
CA PRO A 152 15.46 5.44 16.58
C PRO A 152 14.82 4.37 15.70
N LEU A 153 13.47 4.38 15.57
CA LEU A 153 12.75 3.44 14.70
C LEU A 153 12.85 3.85 13.22
N LEU A 154 12.81 5.15 12.96
CA LEU A 154 12.97 5.67 11.59
C LEU A 154 14.39 5.45 11.06
N ALA A 155 15.39 5.44 11.90
CA ALA A 155 16.78 5.18 11.53
C ALA A 155 17.05 3.72 11.13
N ARG A 156 16.22 2.76 11.57
CA ARG A 156 16.42 1.32 11.30
C ARG A 156 15.87 0.92 9.96
N ASP A 157 16.68 0.37 9.06
CA ASP A 157 16.27 -0.06 7.70
C ASP A 157 15.50 -1.39 7.67
N ASP A 158 15.60 -2.22 8.74
CA ASP A 158 14.90 -3.51 8.83
C ASP A 158 13.41 -3.37 9.17
N ILE A 159 12.96 -2.20 9.65
CA ILE A 159 11.57 -1.91 9.95
C ILE A 159 10.82 -1.54 8.67
N ALA A 160 9.70 -2.20 8.43
CA ALA A 160 8.81 -1.91 7.30
C ALA A 160 7.70 -0.91 7.67
N ASP A 161 7.02 -1.15 8.79
CA ASP A 161 5.93 -0.32 9.28
C ASP A 161 6.12 -0.02 10.77
N ILE A 162 5.77 1.20 11.20
CA ILE A 162 5.71 1.65 12.60
C ILE A 162 4.25 1.99 12.89
N MET A 163 3.69 1.42 13.94
CA MET A 163 2.28 1.57 14.32
C MET A 163 2.19 2.03 15.77
N VAL A 164 1.72 3.25 15.98
CA VAL A 164 1.53 3.87 17.29
C VAL A 164 0.05 3.91 17.63
N ASN A 165 -0.35 3.31 18.74
CA ASN A 165 -1.72 3.27 19.20
C ASN A 165 -1.80 3.96 20.59
N GLY A 166 -1.99 5.27 20.59
CA GLY A 166 -1.84 6.11 21.76
C GLY A 166 -0.37 6.19 22.23
N SER A 167 -0.13 6.98 23.28
CA SER A 167 1.24 7.27 23.78
C SER A 167 1.98 6.05 24.32
N GLY A 168 1.27 5.04 24.84
CA GLY A 168 1.87 3.91 25.56
C GLY A 168 2.17 2.67 24.71
N THR A 169 1.78 2.64 23.44
CA THR A 169 1.85 1.40 22.68
C THR A 169 2.36 1.61 21.26
N VAL A 170 3.56 1.07 21.01
CA VAL A 170 4.21 1.16 19.70
C VAL A 170 4.55 -0.24 19.20
N TYR A 171 4.10 -0.56 17.99
CA TYR A 171 4.45 -1.78 17.27
C TYR A 171 5.29 -1.46 16.05
N ILE A 172 6.11 -2.41 15.64
CA ILE A 172 6.87 -2.37 14.41
C ILE A 172 6.65 -3.65 13.60
N GLU A 173 6.73 -3.56 12.28
CA GLU A 173 6.79 -4.74 11.40
C GLU A 173 8.24 -4.95 10.95
N VAL A 174 8.80 -6.12 11.30
CA VAL A 174 10.13 -6.56 10.86
C VAL A 174 9.99 -7.92 10.17
N MET A 175 10.50 -8.04 8.96
CA MET A 175 10.41 -9.26 8.14
C MET A 175 8.98 -9.84 8.04
N GLY A 176 7.95 -8.99 7.99
CA GLY A 176 6.55 -9.39 7.89
C GLY A 176 5.93 -9.85 9.21
N LYS A 177 6.61 -9.69 10.34
CA LYS A 177 6.10 -10.01 11.68
C LYS A 177 5.94 -8.75 12.50
N ILE A 178 4.74 -8.60 13.09
CA ILE A 178 4.44 -7.48 13.99
C ILE A 178 5.00 -7.79 15.39
N GLN A 179 5.71 -6.82 15.96
CA GLN A 179 6.37 -6.93 17.26
C GLN A 179 6.07 -5.66 18.08
N LYS A 180 5.78 -5.84 19.37
CA LYS A 180 5.64 -4.73 20.30
C LYS A 180 7.03 -4.23 20.71
N THR A 181 7.22 -2.92 20.74
CA THR A 181 8.45 -2.29 21.24
C THR A 181 8.33 -1.86 22.69
N GLY A 182 9.43 -1.51 23.34
CA GLY A 182 9.45 -0.83 24.64
C GLY A 182 9.33 0.70 24.55
N ILE A 183 9.27 1.24 23.33
CA ILE A 183 9.21 2.68 23.10
C ILE A 183 7.82 3.20 23.46
N ARG A 184 7.79 4.35 24.15
CA ARG A 184 6.57 5.07 24.51
C ARG A 184 6.78 6.58 24.40
N PHE A 185 5.70 7.30 24.22
CA PHE A 185 5.63 8.74 24.34
C PHE A 185 5.34 9.12 25.79
N ARG A 186 5.68 10.33 26.19
CA ARG A 186 5.37 10.85 27.52
C ARG A 186 3.87 10.86 27.79
N ASP A 187 3.11 11.37 26.82
CA ASP A 187 1.65 11.50 26.87
C ASP A 187 1.04 11.60 25.46
N ASN A 188 -0.28 11.56 25.38
CA ASN A 188 -1.00 11.71 24.11
C ASN A 188 -0.83 13.10 23.48
N GLN A 189 -0.55 14.12 24.28
CA GLN A 189 -0.30 15.47 23.77
C GLN A 189 1.04 15.54 23.01
N GLN A 190 2.10 14.93 23.54
CA GLN A 190 3.39 14.85 22.82
C GLN A 190 3.20 14.10 21.49
N LEU A 191 2.48 12.97 21.50
CA LEU A 191 2.19 12.24 20.26
C LEU A 191 1.41 13.10 19.27
N LEU A 192 0.38 13.83 19.72
CA LEU A 192 -0.41 14.71 18.85
C LEU A 192 0.47 15.85 18.29
N ASN A 193 1.34 16.45 19.08
CA ASN A 193 2.24 17.49 18.63
C ASN A 193 3.22 16.98 17.54
N ILE A 194 3.70 15.73 17.68
CA ILE A 194 4.54 15.09 16.65
C ILE A 194 3.72 14.84 15.40
N CYS A 195 2.49 14.35 15.51
CA CYS A 195 1.58 14.19 14.38
C CYS A 195 1.34 15.51 13.66
N GLN A 196 1.07 16.60 14.40
CA GLN A 196 0.89 17.95 13.85
C GLN A 196 2.15 18.46 13.15
N ARG A 197 3.33 18.21 13.72
CA ARG A 197 4.61 18.57 13.11
C ARG A 197 4.80 17.86 11.76
N ILE A 198 4.51 16.57 11.69
CA ILE A 198 4.59 15.79 10.45
C ILE A 198 3.64 16.34 9.38
N VAL A 199 2.38 16.54 9.72
CA VAL A 199 1.38 16.97 8.74
C VAL A 199 1.53 18.43 8.31
N SER A 200 2.07 19.30 9.19
CA SER A 200 2.31 20.70 8.87
C SER A 200 3.39 20.89 7.79
N GLN A 201 4.35 19.97 7.67
CA GLN A 201 5.38 20.02 6.63
C GLN A 201 4.80 19.95 5.21
N ILE A 202 3.61 19.35 5.05
CA ILE A 202 2.91 19.28 3.78
C ILE A 202 1.75 20.29 3.68
N GLY A 203 1.73 21.31 4.58
CA GLY A 203 0.70 22.35 4.60
C GLY A 203 -0.67 21.86 5.06
N ARG A 204 -0.74 20.79 5.83
CA ARG A 204 -1.99 20.23 6.40
C ARG A 204 -2.02 20.39 7.92
N ARG A 205 -3.18 20.12 8.49
CA ARG A 205 -3.37 20.08 9.94
C ARG A 205 -4.07 18.79 10.36
N VAL A 206 -3.88 18.41 11.61
CA VAL A 206 -4.63 17.37 12.30
C VAL A 206 -5.09 17.93 13.65
N ASP A 207 -6.39 17.98 13.87
CA ASP A 207 -7.07 18.48 15.05
C ASP A 207 -8.47 17.87 15.18
N GLU A 208 -9.25 18.29 16.17
CA GLU A 208 -10.61 17.79 16.39
C GLU A 208 -11.54 18.04 15.19
N SER A 209 -11.32 19.10 14.42
CA SER A 209 -12.13 19.42 13.23
C SER A 209 -11.67 18.67 11.98
N SER A 210 -10.41 18.26 11.92
CA SER A 210 -9.82 17.50 10.83
C SER A 210 -8.98 16.35 11.41
N PRO A 211 -9.64 15.32 11.98
CA PRO A 211 -8.95 14.29 12.79
C PRO A 211 -8.24 13.22 11.97
N ILE A 212 -8.37 13.20 10.65
CA ILE A 212 -7.71 12.23 9.76
C ILE A 212 -6.81 12.98 8.78
N CYS A 213 -5.57 12.53 8.66
CA CYS A 213 -4.65 13.09 7.70
C CYS A 213 -3.68 12.02 7.16
N ASP A 214 -3.54 11.96 5.84
CA ASP A 214 -2.43 11.28 5.18
C ASP A 214 -1.33 12.30 4.89
N ALA A 215 -0.09 11.92 5.20
CA ALA A 215 1.09 12.73 5.03
C ALA A 215 2.26 11.90 4.49
N ARG A 216 3.40 12.58 4.29
CA ARG A 216 4.64 11.93 3.90
C ARG A 216 5.80 12.58 4.64
N LEU A 217 6.74 11.77 5.09
CA LEU A 217 8.01 12.24 5.62
C LEU A 217 8.95 12.66 4.48
N PRO A 218 9.99 13.45 4.78
CA PRO A 218 10.98 13.89 3.77
C PRO A 218 11.71 12.73 3.07
N ASP A 219 11.86 11.59 3.74
CA ASP A 219 12.46 10.38 3.18
C ASP A 219 11.53 9.62 2.20
N GLY A 220 10.27 10.08 2.06
CA GLY A 220 9.24 9.46 1.22
C GLY A 220 8.33 8.48 1.95
N SER A 221 8.56 8.20 3.24
CA SER A 221 7.71 7.31 4.05
C SER A 221 6.29 7.86 4.16
N ARG A 222 5.28 6.99 4.00
CA ARG A 222 3.87 7.36 4.09
C ARG A 222 3.42 7.37 5.54
N VAL A 223 2.64 8.36 5.90
CA VAL A 223 2.13 8.56 7.25
C VAL A 223 0.61 8.68 7.21
N ASN A 224 -0.08 7.90 8.03
CA ASN A 224 -1.50 8.09 8.31
C ASN A 224 -1.67 8.45 9.78
N VAL A 225 -2.43 9.50 10.04
CA VAL A 225 -2.75 9.99 11.39
C VAL A 225 -4.26 9.95 11.57
N ILE A 226 -4.69 9.43 12.73
CA ILE A 226 -6.06 9.56 13.22
C ILE A 226 -5.99 10.11 14.64
N ALA A 227 -6.63 11.26 14.87
CA ALA A 227 -6.67 11.94 16.15
C ALA A 227 -8.04 11.81 16.86
N PRO A 228 -8.11 12.12 18.15
CA PRO A 228 -9.40 12.31 18.82
C PRO A 228 -10.23 13.39 18.11
N PRO A 229 -11.59 13.28 18.11
CA PRO A 229 -12.39 12.34 18.87
C PRO A 229 -12.58 10.97 18.22
N LEU A 230 -12.05 10.72 17.02
CA LEU A 230 -12.23 9.45 16.32
C LEU A 230 -11.40 8.31 16.91
N SER A 231 -10.18 8.59 17.36
CA SER A 231 -9.32 7.63 18.05
C SER A 231 -9.52 7.74 19.55
N LEU A 232 -10.16 6.73 20.16
CA LEU A 232 -10.65 6.78 21.56
C LEU A 232 -9.52 6.69 22.60
N ASP A 233 -8.44 5.96 22.29
CA ASP A 233 -7.32 5.72 23.19
C ASP A 233 -6.19 6.74 23.07
N GLY A 234 -6.41 7.80 22.29
CA GLY A 234 -5.42 8.80 21.95
C GLY A 234 -5.09 8.79 20.44
N PRO A 235 -4.19 9.65 19.96
CA PRO A 235 -3.82 9.65 18.55
C PRO A 235 -3.27 8.30 18.10
N ALA A 236 -3.64 7.86 16.88
CA ALA A 236 -3.03 6.72 16.22
C ALA A 236 -2.21 7.21 15.02
N LEU A 237 -0.98 6.69 14.91
CA LEU A 237 -0.05 7.06 13.86
C LEU A 237 0.51 5.79 13.23
N THR A 238 0.40 5.69 11.92
CA THR A 238 0.98 4.59 11.15
C THR A 238 1.97 5.15 10.14
N ILE A 239 3.21 4.67 10.17
CA ILE A 239 4.26 5.05 9.23
C ILE A 239 4.67 3.81 8.45
N ARG A 240 4.47 3.84 7.13
CA ARG A 240 5.05 2.85 6.21
C ARG A 240 6.34 3.39 5.65
N LYS A 241 7.45 2.80 6.05
CA LYS A 241 8.78 3.26 5.64
C LYS A 241 9.03 3.05 4.15
N PHE A 242 9.61 4.06 3.53
CA PHE A 242 10.05 3.98 2.14
C PHE A 242 11.35 3.18 2.05
N LYS A 243 11.28 1.97 1.48
CA LYS A 243 12.46 1.12 1.32
C LYS A 243 13.35 1.65 0.21
N LYS A 244 14.61 1.93 0.53
CA LYS A 244 15.62 2.36 -0.43
C LYS A 244 16.16 1.21 -1.28
N ASP A 245 16.11 -0.02 -0.74
CA ASP A 245 16.61 -1.21 -1.43
C ASP A 245 15.67 -1.63 -2.54
N LYS A 246 16.21 -1.62 -3.75
CA LYS A 246 15.49 -1.97 -4.97
C LYS A 246 15.62 -3.46 -5.23
N LEU A 247 14.54 -4.20 -5.00
CA LEU A 247 14.48 -5.60 -5.37
C LEU A 247 14.47 -5.75 -6.90
N ARG A 248 15.22 -6.74 -7.38
CA ARG A 248 15.27 -7.14 -8.78
C ARG A 248 14.61 -8.50 -8.98
N LEU A 249 14.30 -8.86 -10.21
CA LEU A 249 13.77 -10.20 -10.53
C LEU A 249 14.66 -11.33 -10.02
N ASP A 250 15.98 -11.18 -10.09
CA ASP A 250 16.93 -12.17 -9.58
C ASP A 250 16.80 -12.36 -8.05
N ASN A 251 16.41 -11.33 -7.30
CA ASN A 251 16.09 -11.49 -5.88
C ASN A 251 14.81 -12.31 -5.68
N LEU A 252 13.79 -12.10 -6.53
CA LEU A 252 12.55 -12.88 -6.46
C LEU A 252 12.83 -14.37 -6.78
N VAL A 253 13.73 -14.65 -7.70
CA VAL A 253 14.19 -16.02 -7.98
C VAL A 253 14.90 -16.62 -6.76
N LYS A 254 15.84 -15.87 -6.15
CA LYS A 254 16.55 -16.31 -4.93
C LYS A 254 15.61 -16.60 -3.75
N PHE A 255 14.52 -15.82 -3.63
CA PHE A 255 13.49 -16.04 -2.61
C PHE A 255 12.53 -17.19 -2.97
N GLY A 256 12.71 -17.81 -4.14
CA GLY A 256 11.80 -18.84 -4.65
C GLY A 256 10.40 -18.32 -4.94
N SER A 257 10.26 -17.00 -5.16
CA SER A 257 8.96 -16.40 -5.53
C SER A 257 8.56 -16.74 -6.95
N ILE A 258 9.52 -17.01 -7.82
CA ILE A 258 9.35 -17.47 -9.20
C ILE A 258 10.60 -18.27 -9.61
N THR A 259 10.48 -19.14 -10.62
CA THR A 259 11.63 -19.85 -11.21
C THR A 259 12.43 -18.92 -12.16
N PRO A 260 13.69 -19.29 -12.50
CA PRO A 260 14.47 -18.55 -13.50
C PRO A 260 13.76 -18.42 -14.85
N GLU A 261 13.07 -19.48 -15.29
CA GLU A 261 12.33 -19.52 -16.55
C GLU A 261 11.12 -18.57 -16.53
N GLY A 262 10.33 -18.63 -15.45
CA GLY A 262 9.22 -17.69 -15.27
C GLY A 262 9.70 -16.24 -15.17
N ALA A 263 10.84 -16.00 -14.51
CA ALA A 263 11.45 -14.67 -14.47
C ALA A 263 11.89 -14.20 -15.87
N GLU A 264 12.39 -15.12 -16.71
CA GLU A 264 12.77 -14.81 -18.08
C GLU A 264 11.55 -14.40 -18.92
N VAL A 265 10.41 -15.07 -18.78
CA VAL A 265 9.15 -14.65 -19.42
C VAL A 265 8.74 -13.26 -18.95
N LEU A 266 8.86 -12.95 -17.66
CA LEU A 266 8.55 -11.60 -17.14
C LEU A 266 9.47 -10.52 -17.69
N LYS A 267 10.76 -10.81 -17.90
CA LYS A 267 11.72 -9.89 -18.55
C LYS A 267 11.27 -9.57 -19.98
N ILE A 268 10.89 -10.62 -20.72
CA ILE A 268 10.42 -10.50 -22.10
C ILE A 268 9.10 -9.69 -22.16
N ILE A 269 8.17 -9.93 -21.25
CA ILE A 269 6.93 -9.15 -21.11
C ILE A 269 7.26 -7.66 -20.92
N GLY A 270 8.17 -7.32 -20.01
CA GLY A 270 8.59 -5.95 -19.76
C GLY A 270 9.20 -5.28 -21.01
N ARG A 271 10.09 -6.00 -21.73
CA ARG A 271 10.78 -5.48 -22.90
C ARG A 271 9.88 -5.36 -24.13
N CYS A 272 9.06 -6.38 -24.39
CA CYS A 272 8.27 -6.45 -25.61
C CYS A 272 6.97 -5.63 -25.60
N ARG A 273 6.86 -4.63 -24.72
CA ARG A 273 5.69 -3.75 -24.62
C ARG A 273 4.37 -4.51 -24.46
N VAL A 274 4.36 -5.56 -23.62
CA VAL A 274 3.16 -6.34 -23.34
C VAL A 274 2.34 -5.60 -22.27
N ASN A 275 1.10 -5.27 -22.56
CA ASN A 275 0.19 -4.61 -21.62
C ASN A 275 -0.15 -5.54 -20.46
N THR A 276 0.22 -5.13 -19.26
CA THR A 276 0.24 -6.05 -18.12
C THR A 276 -0.54 -5.53 -16.92
N ILE A 277 -1.40 -6.37 -16.37
CA ILE A 277 -2.04 -6.15 -15.07
C ILE A 277 -1.35 -7.04 -14.02
N VAL A 278 -0.80 -6.42 -12.99
CA VAL A 278 -0.26 -7.13 -11.82
C VAL A 278 -1.34 -7.20 -10.74
N SER A 279 -1.79 -8.40 -10.45
CA SER A 279 -2.88 -8.65 -9.51
C SER A 279 -2.41 -9.36 -8.24
N GLY A 280 -3.13 -9.18 -7.15
CA GLY A 280 -2.85 -9.87 -5.89
C GLY A 280 -3.45 -9.18 -4.67
N GLY A 281 -3.48 -9.89 -3.55
CA GLY A 281 -3.95 -9.38 -2.26
C GLY A 281 -3.02 -8.33 -1.64
N THR A 282 -3.41 -7.82 -0.47
CA THR A 282 -2.57 -6.90 0.31
C THR A 282 -1.29 -7.59 0.77
N GLY A 283 -0.15 -6.92 0.63
CA GLY A 283 1.15 -7.45 1.03
C GLY A 283 1.67 -8.62 0.17
N SER A 284 1.06 -8.93 -0.99
CA SER A 284 1.53 -9.97 -1.91
C SER A 284 2.78 -9.58 -2.70
N GLY A 285 3.15 -8.30 -2.72
CA GLY A 285 4.33 -7.80 -3.42
C GLY A 285 4.05 -7.25 -4.82
N LYS A 286 2.82 -6.80 -5.12
CA LYS A 286 2.43 -6.23 -6.43
C LYS A 286 3.33 -5.08 -6.87
N THR A 287 3.50 -4.06 -6.01
CA THR A 287 4.35 -2.89 -6.30
C THR A 287 5.82 -3.30 -6.51
N THR A 288 6.30 -4.27 -5.72
CA THR A 288 7.65 -4.84 -5.90
C THR A 288 7.77 -5.52 -7.26
N LEU A 289 6.80 -6.34 -7.64
CA LEU A 289 6.79 -7.03 -8.93
C LEU A 289 6.71 -6.03 -10.09
N LEU A 290 5.85 -5.02 -9.97
CA LEU A 290 5.76 -3.94 -10.96
C LEU A 290 7.09 -3.21 -11.12
N ASN A 291 7.76 -2.86 -10.01
CA ASN A 291 9.12 -2.30 -10.05
C ASN A 291 10.14 -3.24 -10.72
N CYS A 292 10.02 -4.57 -10.52
CA CYS A 292 10.89 -5.53 -11.19
C CYS A 292 10.62 -5.61 -12.71
N LEU A 293 9.37 -5.56 -13.14
CA LEU A 293 8.99 -5.59 -14.55
C LEU A 293 9.46 -4.33 -15.29
N THR A 294 9.33 -3.18 -14.66
CA THR A 294 9.72 -1.90 -15.28
C THR A 294 11.22 -1.77 -15.49
N GLN A 295 12.07 -2.58 -14.83
CA GLN A 295 13.52 -2.57 -15.05
C GLN A 295 13.93 -3.02 -16.47
N PHE A 296 13.04 -3.67 -17.20
CA PHE A 296 13.29 -4.19 -18.55
C PHE A 296 12.70 -3.30 -19.66
N ILE A 297 12.20 -2.14 -19.32
CA ILE A 297 11.81 -1.10 -20.25
C ILE A 297 13.08 -0.44 -20.79
N ASP A 298 13.15 -0.22 -22.08
CA ASP A 298 14.33 0.39 -22.72
C ASP A 298 14.54 1.85 -22.28
N ASP A 299 15.79 2.29 -22.20
CA ASP A 299 16.18 3.59 -21.65
C ASP A 299 15.73 4.80 -22.51
N ASP A 300 15.39 4.58 -23.75
CA ASP A 300 14.90 5.60 -24.69
C ASP A 300 13.39 5.85 -24.58
N GLU A 301 12.68 5.05 -23.80
CA GLU A 301 11.24 5.20 -23.60
C GLU A 301 10.90 6.26 -22.55
N ARG A 302 9.92 7.12 -22.87
CA ARG A 302 9.33 8.05 -21.89
C ARG A 302 8.26 7.36 -21.08
N ILE A 303 8.49 7.25 -19.78
CA ILE A 303 7.58 6.59 -18.84
C ILE A 303 6.92 7.63 -17.93
N ILE A 304 5.62 7.52 -17.75
CA ILE A 304 4.89 8.34 -16.77
C ILE A 304 4.26 7.41 -15.73
N THR A 305 4.56 7.65 -14.46
CA THR A 305 3.91 6.93 -13.35
C THR A 305 2.81 7.77 -12.73
N CYS A 306 1.68 7.14 -12.41
CA CYS A 306 0.55 7.72 -11.68
C CYS A 306 0.30 6.89 -10.43
N GLU A 307 0.37 7.52 -9.27
CA GLU A 307 0.27 6.83 -7.97
C GLU A 307 -0.55 7.65 -6.97
N ASP A 308 -1.20 7.00 -6.01
CA ASP A 308 -1.81 7.69 -4.88
C ASP A 308 -0.74 8.24 -3.94
N ALA A 309 0.32 7.46 -3.74
CA ALA A 309 1.54 7.89 -3.10
C ALA A 309 2.70 7.20 -3.83
N ALA A 310 3.71 7.97 -4.23
CA ALA A 310 4.78 7.48 -5.08
C ALA A 310 5.66 6.45 -4.37
N GLU A 311 5.45 5.18 -4.66
CA GLU A 311 6.23 4.01 -4.19
C GLU A 311 7.11 3.43 -5.31
N LEU A 312 6.77 3.70 -6.57
CA LEU A 312 7.52 3.20 -7.72
C LEU A 312 8.88 3.89 -7.85
N GLN A 313 9.91 3.08 -8.11
CA GLN A 313 11.31 3.52 -8.18
C GLN A 313 11.95 3.07 -9.50
N LEU A 314 11.40 3.57 -10.61
CA LEU A 314 11.92 3.27 -11.93
C LEU A 314 13.35 3.79 -12.08
N GLN A 315 14.15 3.07 -12.87
CA GLN A 315 15.59 3.35 -13.05
C GLN A 315 15.89 4.09 -14.36
N GLN A 316 14.91 4.12 -15.28
CA GLN A 316 15.08 4.71 -16.59
C GLN A 316 15.35 6.22 -16.47
N PRO A 317 16.13 6.80 -17.40
CA PRO A 317 16.52 8.21 -17.37
C PRO A 317 15.33 9.15 -17.61
N HIS A 318 14.31 8.70 -18.33
CA HIS A 318 13.19 9.54 -18.74
C HIS A 318 11.88 9.14 -18.06
N VAL A 319 11.80 9.34 -16.74
CA VAL A 319 10.61 9.05 -15.92
C VAL A 319 9.99 10.33 -15.39
N VAL A 320 8.68 10.48 -15.56
CA VAL A 320 7.87 11.53 -14.91
C VAL A 320 6.95 10.88 -13.88
N ARG A 321 7.11 11.27 -12.62
CA ARG A 321 6.34 10.71 -11.51
C ARG A 321 5.21 11.68 -11.13
N LEU A 322 3.98 11.19 -11.14
CA LEU A 322 2.78 11.95 -10.78
C LEU A 322 2.10 11.30 -9.59
N GLU A 323 1.60 12.14 -8.69
CA GLU A 323 0.91 11.72 -7.48
C GLU A 323 -0.45 12.42 -7.38
N THR A 324 -1.48 11.69 -6.90
CA THR A 324 -2.80 12.25 -6.65
C THR A 324 -2.72 13.28 -5.53
N ARG A 325 -3.66 14.19 -5.52
CA ARG A 325 -3.82 15.15 -4.43
C ARG A 325 -5.23 15.07 -3.89
N PRO A 326 -5.42 14.72 -2.60
CA PRO A 326 -6.73 14.81 -1.97
C PRO A 326 -7.17 16.28 -1.84
N PRO A 327 -8.48 16.53 -1.66
CA PRO A 327 -9.00 17.89 -1.51
C PRO A 327 -8.37 18.57 -0.28
N ASN A 328 -8.31 19.92 -0.33
CA ASN A 328 -7.92 20.74 0.81
C ASN A 328 -9.03 20.77 1.87
N LEU A 329 -8.86 21.59 2.92
CA LEU A 329 -9.83 21.71 4.01
C LEU A 329 -11.19 22.30 3.57
N GLU A 330 -11.20 23.08 2.49
CA GLU A 330 -12.39 23.64 1.87
C GLU A 330 -13.07 22.65 0.90
N GLY A 331 -12.51 21.44 0.73
CA GLY A 331 -13.00 20.41 -0.19
C GLY A 331 -12.56 20.62 -1.65
N GLU A 332 -11.62 21.56 -1.89
CA GLU A 332 -11.21 21.95 -3.23
C GLU A 332 -9.80 21.46 -3.60
N GLY A 333 -9.45 21.57 -4.88
CA GLY A 333 -8.08 21.29 -5.36
C GLY A 333 -7.75 19.82 -5.44
N GLN A 334 -8.73 18.91 -5.37
CA GLN A 334 -8.53 17.48 -5.58
C GLN A 334 -8.00 17.21 -6.98
N VAL A 335 -7.01 16.31 -7.07
CA VAL A 335 -6.52 15.72 -8.33
C VAL A 335 -6.61 14.21 -8.17
N THR A 336 -7.52 13.60 -8.92
CA THR A 336 -7.77 12.15 -8.84
C THR A 336 -6.78 11.36 -9.71
N MET A 337 -6.68 10.05 -9.48
CA MET A 337 -5.92 9.14 -10.35
C MET A 337 -6.38 9.24 -11.81
N ARG A 338 -7.68 9.35 -12.02
CA ARG A 338 -8.28 9.52 -13.34
C ARG A 338 -7.81 10.80 -14.05
N ASP A 339 -7.71 11.92 -13.32
CA ASP A 339 -7.23 13.19 -13.88
C ASP A 339 -5.78 13.06 -14.32
N LEU A 340 -4.95 12.36 -13.53
CA LEU A 340 -3.56 12.09 -13.88
C LEU A 340 -3.45 11.26 -15.14
N VAL A 341 -4.13 10.09 -15.21
CA VAL A 341 -4.07 9.20 -16.38
C VAL A 341 -4.55 9.91 -17.65
N LYS A 342 -5.65 10.68 -17.58
CA LYS A 342 -6.12 11.49 -18.71
C LYS A 342 -5.10 12.53 -19.16
N ASN A 343 -4.42 13.18 -18.21
CA ASN A 343 -3.40 14.16 -18.55
C ASN A 343 -2.16 13.51 -19.16
N CYS A 344 -1.80 12.29 -18.72
CA CYS A 344 -0.67 11.54 -19.26
C CYS A 344 -0.75 11.39 -20.79
N LEU A 345 -1.93 11.12 -21.34
CA LEU A 345 -2.16 10.98 -22.78
C LEU A 345 -1.77 12.23 -23.61
N ARG A 346 -1.61 13.39 -22.96
CA ARG A 346 -1.17 14.65 -23.58
C ARG A 346 0.31 14.95 -23.34
N MET A 347 0.99 14.12 -22.54
CA MET A 347 2.38 14.32 -22.14
C MET A 347 3.36 13.54 -23.04
N ARG A 348 2.89 12.92 -24.11
CA ARG A 348 3.65 12.05 -25.03
C ARG A 348 4.36 10.90 -24.30
N PRO A 349 3.66 10.09 -23.54
CA PRO A 349 4.25 8.90 -22.94
C PRO A 349 4.48 7.82 -23.99
N GLU A 350 5.52 7.01 -23.79
CA GLU A 350 5.62 5.71 -24.45
C GLU A 350 4.85 4.67 -23.62
N ARG A 351 5.00 4.73 -22.28
CA ARG A 351 4.26 3.87 -21.35
C ARG A 351 3.67 4.65 -20.18
N ILE A 352 2.51 4.22 -19.72
CA ILE A 352 1.86 4.73 -18.52
C ILE A 352 1.83 3.59 -17.49
N ILE A 353 2.38 3.87 -16.30
CA ILE A 353 2.42 2.91 -15.19
C ILE A 353 1.52 3.43 -14.07
N VAL A 354 0.45 2.70 -13.78
CA VAL A 354 -0.48 3.05 -12.69
C VAL A 354 -0.14 2.20 -11.47
N GLY A 355 0.26 2.84 -10.38
CA GLY A 355 0.67 2.17 -9.16
C GLY A 355 -0.42 1.26 -8.60
N GLU A 356 -1.67 1.74 -8.57
CA GLU A 356 -2.84 0.94 -8.22
C GLU A 356 -4.10 1.48 -8.90
N VAL A 357 -4.86 0.59 -9.52
CA VAL A 357 -6.16 0.86 -10.15
C VAL A 357 -7.25 0.44 -9.18
N ARG A 358 -8.09 1.40 -8.76
CA ARG A 358 -9.15 1.19 -7.75
C ARG A 358 -10.52 1.63 -8.21
N GLY A 359 -10.59 2.42 -9.27
CA GLY A 359 -11.81 3.11 -9.69
C GLY A 359 -11.89 3.38 -11.19
N PRO A 360 -12.54 4.49 -11.57
CA PRO A 360 -12.86 4.80 -12.96
C PRO A 360 -11.65 5.04 -13.87
N GLU A 361 -10.47 5.27 -13.31
CA GLU A 361 -9.20 5.34 -14.06
C GLU A 361 -8.88 4.05 -14.82
N ALA A 362 -9.49 2.92 -14.44
CA ALA A 362 -9.40 1.67 -15.17
C ALA A 362 -9.78 1.85 -16.65
N PHE A 363 -10.83 2.60 -16.93
CA PHE A 363 -11.25 2.90 -18.29
C PHE A 363 -10.18 3.67 -19.06
N ASP A 364 -9.63 4.71 -18.46
CA ASP A 364 -8.65 5.58 -19.11
C ASP A 364 -7.32 4.85 -19.34
N LEU A 365 -6.95 3.92 -18.43
CA LEU A 365 -5.80 3.02 -18.62
C LEU A 365 -6.00 2.05 -19.79
N LEU A 366 -7.19 1.41 -19.91
CA LEU A 366 -7.49 0.55 -21.06
C LEU A 366 -7.46 1.35 -22.35
N GLN A 367 -7.96 2.59 -22.35
CA GLN A 367 -7.87 3.47 -23.53
C GLN A 367 -6.40 3.75 -23.90
N ALA A 368 -5.54 4.02 -22.93
CA ALA A 368 -4.10 4.20 -23.18
C ALA A 368 -3.48 2.95 -23.82
N MET A 369 -3.74 1.77 -23.23
CA MET A 369 -3.25 0.48 -23.73
C MET A 369 -3.71 0.18 -25.16
N ASN A 370 -4.91 0.67 -25.56
CA ASN A 370 -5.51 0.41 -26.88
C ASN A 370 -5.19 1.50 -27.94
N THR A 371 -4.56 2.62 -27.54
CA THR A 371 -4.34 3.77 -28.41
C THR A 371 -2.86 4.09 -28.65
N GLY A 372 -2.00 3.07 -28.62
CA GLY A 372 -0.58 3.22 -28.99
C GLY A 372 0.37 3.48 -27.82
N HIS A 373 -0.07 3.25 -26.59
CA HIS A 373 0.80 3.28 -25.40
C HIS A 373 1.02 1.84 -24.90
N ASP A 374 1.44 0.99 -25.86
CA ASP A 374 1.71 -0.43 -25.57
C ASP A 374 2.78 -0.62 -24.49
N GLY A 375 2.62 -1.66 -23.66
CA GLY A 375 3.49 -1.92 -22.53
C GLY A 375 3.15 -1.10 -21.29
N SER A 376 2.01 -0.42 -21.30
CA SER A 376 1.45 0.18 -20.09
C SER A 376 1.10 -0.89 -19.06
N MET A 377 1.25 -0.55 -17.78
CA MET A 377 1.07 -1.51 -16.68
C MET A 377 0.27 -0.88 -15.55
N GLY A 378 -0.43 -1.72 -14.79
CA GLY A 378 -1.11 -1.28 -13.58
C GLY A 378 -1.22 -2.41 -12.58
N THR A 379 -1.37 -2.06 -11.28
CA THR A 379 -1.71 -3.08 -10.28
C THR A 379 -3.17 -2.96 -9.86
N LEU A 380 -3.75 -4.05 -9.42
CA LEU A 380 -5.05 -4.06 -8.76
C LEU A 380 -5.16 -5.18 -7.72
N HIS A 381 -6.15 -5.08 -6.85
CA HIS A 381 -6.45 -6.12 -5.88
C HIS A 381 -7.42 -7.14 -6.43
N ALA A 382 -6.98 -8.40 -6.61
CA ALA A 382 -7.83 -9.56 -6.85
C ALA A 382 -7.14 -10.84 -6.38
N ASN A 383 -7.89 -11.94 -6.24
CA ASN A 383 -7.38 -13.22 -5.74
C ASN A 383 -7.03 -14.21 -6.85
N SER A 384 -7.41 -13.90 -8.09
CA SER A 384 -7.11 -14.70 -9.27
C SER A 384 -7.05 -13.84 -10.53
N PRO A 385 -6.41 -14.32 -11.62
CA PRO A 385 -6.39 -13.59 -12.89
C PRO A 385 -7.79 -13.32 -13.45
N ARG A 386 -8.71 -14.28 -13.34
CA ARG A 386 -10.09 -14.13 -13.78
C ARG A 386 -10.84 -13.08 -12.97
N GLU A 387 -10.65 -13.07 -11.65
CA GLU A 387 -11.24 -12.06 -10.77
C GLU A 387 -10.67 -10.66 -11.08
N ALA A 388 -9.37 -10.57 -11.43
CA ALA A 388 -8.74 -9.31 -11.83
C ALA A 388 -9.46 -8.67 -13.03
N LEU A 389 -9.76 -9.44 -14.07
CA LEU A 389 -10.49 -8.97 -15.25
C LEU A 389 -11.93 -8.55 -14.90
N SER A 390 -12.63 -9.35 -14.08
CA SER A 390 -13.97 -9.02 -13.60
C SER A 390 -13.97 -7.74 -12.74
N ARG A 391 -12.90 -7.50 -11.98
CA ARG A 391 -12.75 -6.30 -11.19
C ARG A 391 -12.53 -5.06 -12.06
N VAL A 392 -11.76 -5.18 -13.15
CA VAL A 392 -11.63 -4.10 -14.15
C VAL A 392 -12.99 -3.75 -14.74
N GLU A 393 -13.81 -4.75 -15.12
CA GLU A 393 -15.19 -4.54 -15.60
C GLU A 393 -16.03 -3.79 -14.57
N SER A 394 -15.97 -4.21 -13.30
CA SER A 394 -16.69 -3.56 -12.20
C SER A 394 -16.27 -2.11 -11.99
N MET A 395 -14.98 -1.80 -12.01
CA MET A 395 -14.46 -0.44 -11.84
C MET A 395 -14.91 0.49 -12.97
N ILE A 396 -14.95 0.00 -14.22
CA ILE A 396 -15.47 0.76 -15.35
C ILE A 396 -16.96 1.05 -15.17
N THR A 397 -17.74 0.03 -14.80
CA THR A 397 -19.18 0.18 -14.56
C THR A 397 -19.48 1.19 -13.44
N MET A 398 -18.74 1.11 -12.32
CA MET A 398 -18.85 2.04 -11.19
C MET A 398 -18.39 3.46 -11.55
N GLY A 399 -17.60 3.64 -12.59
CA GLY A 399 -17.14 4.92 -13.12
C GLY A 399 -18.22 5.74 -13.83
N GLY A 400 -19.47 5.25 -13.87
CA GLY A 400 -20.63 5.93 -14.45
C GLY A 400 -20.72 5.84 -15.97
N TYR A 401 -19.96 4.94 -16.59
CA TYR A 401 -20.06 4.68 -18.02
C TYR A 401 -21.25 3.77 -18.32
N SER A 402 -22.20 4.25 -19.10
CA SER A 402 -23.35 3.46 -19.59
C SER A 402 -22.92 2.58 -20.77
N LEU A 403 -21.97 1.68 -20.57
CA LEU A 403 -21.50 0.74 -21.58
C LEU A 403 -22.09 -0.65 -21.31
N PRO A 404 -22.52 -1.39 -22.35
CA PRO A 404 -22.87 -2.82 -22.20
C PRO A 404 -21.67 -3.63 -21.71
N SER A 405 -21.89 -4.60 -20.82
CA SER A 405 -20.82 -5.47 -20.28
C SER A 405 -19.98 -6.13 -21.37
N ARG A 406 -20.61 -6.50 -22.49
CA ARG A 406 -19.91 -7.07 -23.64
C ARG A 406 -18.89 -6.09 -24.22
N THR A 407 -19.26 -4.82 -24.40
CA THR A 407 -18.33 -3.77 -24.90
C THR A 407 -17.16 -3.58 -23.96
N ILE A 408 -17.42 -3.59 -22.64
CA ILE A 408 -16.33 -3.46 -21.64
C ILE A 408 -15.38 -4.66 -21.75
N ARG A 409 -15.89 -5.88 -21.91
CA ARG A 409 -15.08 -7.10 -22.08
C ARG A 409 -14.28 -7.07 -23.38
N GLU A 410 -14.88 -6.60 -24.48
CA GLU A 410 -14.19 -6.39 -25.76
C GLU A 410 -13.03 -5.38 -25.61
N MET A 411 -13.24 -4.30 -24.83
CA MET A 411 -12.18 -3.34 -24.50
C MET A 411 -11.06 -3.98 -23.66
N ILE A 412 -11.40 -4.79 -22.66
CA ILE A 412 -10.40 -5.48 -21.83
C ILE A 412 -9.53 -6.40 -22.69
N ILE A 413 -10.15 -7.21 -23.57
CA ILE A 413 -9.45 -8.15 -24.46
C ILE A 413 -8.56 -7.43 -25.47
N GLY A 414 -9.01 -6.27 -25.95
CA GLY A 414 -8.23 -5.44 -26.91
C GLY A 414 -7.07 -4.71 -26.27
N SER A 415 -7.06 -4.58 -24.92
CA SER A 415 -6.12 -3.73 -24.20
C SER A 415 -5.16 -4.54 -23.33
N VAL A 416 -5.64 -5.53 -22.58
CA VAL A 416 -4.83 -6.30 -21.65
C VAL A 416 -4.30 -7.57 -22.32
N ASP A 417 -2.98 -7.72 -22.38
CA ASP A 417 -2.35 -8.92 -22.94
C ASP A 417 -2.13 -9.99 -21.86
N VAL A 418 -1.61 -9.59 -20.68
CA VAL A 418 -1.20 -10.53 -19.62
C VAL A 418 -1.66 -10.04 -18.23
N VAL A 419 -2.06 -10.98 -17.41
CA VAL A 419 -2.29 -10.81 -15.97
C VAL A 419 -1.24 -11.62 -15.20
N VAL A 420 -0.48 -10.97 -14.32
CA VAL A 420 0.48 -11.64 -13.44
C VAL A 420 -0.08 -11.61 -12.01
N GLN A 421 -0.36 -12.79 -11.45
CA GLN A 421 -0.94 -12.94 -10.12
C GLN A 421 0.14 -13.18 -9.08
N ALA A 422 0.21 -12.32 -8.07
CA ALA A 422 1.06 -12.47 -6.91
C ALA A 422 0.23 -12.82 -5.67
N ALA A 423 0.68 -13.76 -4.85
CA ALA A 423 0.02 -14.13 -3.62
C ALA A 423 1.00 -14.15 -2.43
N ARG A 424 0.51 -13.76 -1.26
CA ARG A 424 1.16 -14.04 0.02
C ARG A 424 0.51 -15.30 0.58
N LEU A 425 1.30 -16.36 0.72
CA LEU A 425 0.81 -17.63 1.22
C LEU A 425 0.70 -17.62 2.77
N ARG A 426 0.05 -18.64 3.35
CA ARG A 426 -0.19 -18.74 4.79
C ARG A 426 1.09 -18.85 5.63
N ASP A 427 2.16 -19.36 5.07
CA ASP A 427 3.49 -19.42 5.68
C ASP A 427 4.25 -18.08 5.65
N GLY A 428 3.64 -17.05 5.05
CA GLY A 428 4.20 -15.71 4.86
C GLY A 428 5.06 -15.55 3.61
N SER A 429 5.35 -16.64 2.88
CA SER A 429 6.07 -16.58 1.61
C SER A 429 5.25 -15.87 0.53
N ARG A 430 5.95 -15.22 -0.40
CA ARG A 430 5.32 -14.55 -1.55
C ARG A 430 5.65 -15.31 -2.81
N LYS A 431 4.63 -15.63 -3.61
CA LYS A 431 4.77 -16.39 -4.85
C LYS A 431 4.06 -15.68 -5.99
N ILE A 432 4.63 -15.74 -7.18
CA ILE A 432 3.92 -15.44 -8.41
C ILE A 432 3.18 -16.72 -8.79
N THR A 433 1.87 -16.71 -8.58
CA THR A 433 1.06 -17.92 -8.70
C THR A 433 0.62 -18.22 -10.11
N HIS A 434 0.44 -17.17 -10.93
CA HIS A 434 0.03 -17.33 -12.33
C HIS A 434 0.68 -16.25 -13.20
N ILE A 435 1.06 -16.62 -14.41
CA ILE A 435 1.28 -15.73 -15.55
C ILE A 435 0.24 -16.15 -16.58
N THR A 436 -0.80 -15.33 -16.77
CA THR A 436 -2.01 -15.67 -17.53
C THR A 436 -2.16 -14.71 -18.69
N GLU A 437 -2.31 -15.23 -19.89
CA GLU A 437 -2.53 -14.48 -21.11
C GLU A 437 -4.03 -14.35 -21.41
N VAL A 438 -4.46 -13.18 -21.91
CA VAL A 438 -5.82 -12.90 -22.35
C VAL A 438 -5.94 -13.22 -23.85
N ILE A 439 -6.64 -14.27 -24.20
CA ILE A 439 -6.71 -14.78 -25.57
C ILE A 439 -7.80 -14.10 -26.39
N GLY A 440 -9.01 -14.00 -25.84
CA GLY A 440 -10.17 -13.51 -26.53
C GLY A 440 -11.45 -13.66 -25.74
N MET A 441 -12.56 -13.82 -26.42
CA MET A 441 -13.88 -14.01 -25.84
C MET A 441 -14.66 -15.10 -26.58
N GLU A 442 -15.35 -15.94 -25.83
CA GLU A 442 -16.31 -16.92 -26.36
C GLU A 442 -17.69 -16.63 -25.76
N GLY A 443 -18.64 -16.27 -26.62
CA GLY A 443 -19.89 -15.70 -26.15
C GLY A 443 -19.66 -14.41 -25.37
N ASP A 444 -20.00 -14.42 -24.07
CA ASP A 444 -19.79 -13.33 -23.14
C ASP A 444 -18.66 -13.62 -22.12
N VAL A 445 -17.85 -14.66 -22.31
CA VAL A 445 -16.81 -15.07 -21.37
C VAL A 445 -15.44 -14.72 -21.94
N ILE A 446 -14.62 -13.99 -21.14
CA ILE A 446 -13.23 -13.72 -21.48
C ILE A 446 -12.44 -15.04 -21.34
N ILE A 447 -11.75 -15.43 -22.41
CA ILE A 447 -10.92 -16.63 -22.46
C ILE A 447 -9.49 -16.24 -22.13
N THR A 448 -8.92 -16.96 -21.18
CA THR A 448 -7.54 -16.81 -20.72
C THR A 448 -6.82 -18.16 -20.77
N GLN A 449 -5.51 -18.12 -20.91
CA GLN A 449 -4.66 -19.29 -20.76
C GLN A 449 -3.47 -18.99 -19.86
N ASP A 450 -3.17 -19.93 -18.98
CA ASP A 450 -2.03 -19.82 -18.10
C ASP A 450 -0.76 -20.24 -18.85
N LEU A 451 0.30 -19.44 -18.75
CA LEU A 451 1.64 -19.79 -19.25
C LEU A 451 2.45 -20.47 -18.14
N PHE A 452 2.32 -19.96 -16.91
CA PHE A 452 2.93 -20.53 -15.70
C PHE A 452 1.92 -20.55 -14.58
N VAL A 453 2.00 -21.60 -13.77
CA VAL A 453 1.20 -21.77 -12.54
C VAL A 453 2.10 -22.24 -11.40
N TYR A 454 1.80 -21.81 -10.18
CA TYR A 454 2.42 -22.33 -8.96
C TYR A 454 1.45 -23.35 -8.33
N GLU A 455 1.88 -24.60 -8.25
CA GLU A 455 1.12 -25.67 -7.60
C GLU A 455 1.71 -25.98 -6.24
N ILE A 456 0.86 -25.96 -5.20
CA ILE A 456 1.23 -26.40 -3.86
C ILE A 456 1.13 -27.92 -3.84
N THR A 457 2.25 -28.60 -3.52
CA THR A 457 2.35 -30.07 -3.49
C THR A 457 2.31 -30.64 -2.09
N GLY A 458 2.56 -29.85 -1.06
CA GLY A 458 2.61 -30.30 0.31
C GLY A 458 2.99 -29.23 1.32
N GLU A 459 3.37 -29.68 2.50
CA GLU A 459 3.81 -28.86 3.62
C GLU A 459 4.99 -29.54 4.31
N ASP A 460 5.99 -28.78 4.71
CA ASP A 460 7.12 -29.30 5.48
C ASP A 460 6.76 -29.46 6.98
N PRO A 461 7.59 -30.18 7.78
CA PRO A 461 7.34 -30.34 9.22
C PRO A 461 7.30 -29.02 10.01
N ASN A 462 7.80 -27.92 9.44
CA ASN A 462 7.80 -26.59 10.06
C ASN A 462 6.58 -25.76 9.68
N GLY A 463 5.69 -26.28 8.82
CA GLY A 463 4.49 -25.60 8.37
C GLY A 463 4.71 -24.71 7.14
N ASN A 464 5.86 -24.76 6.50
CA ASN A 464 6.10 -24.04 5.25
C ASN A 464 5.47 -24.80 4.08
N LEU A 465 4.92 -24.07 3.12
CA LEU A 465 4.31 -24.65 1.95
C LEU A 465 5.37 -25.07 0.92
N ILE A 466 5.30 -26.32 0.52
CA ILE A 466 6.10 -26.88 -0.58
C ILE A 466 5.28 -26.78 -1.85
N GLY A 467 5.88 -26.28 -2.92
CA GLY A 467 5.24 -26.18 -4.22
C GLY A 467 6.25 -25.90 -5.31
N GLN A 468 5.79 -25.98 -6.55
CA GLN A 468 6.62 -25.75 -7.72
C GLN A 468 5.90 -24.93 -8.76
N HIS A 469 6.66 -24.10 -9.49
CA HIS A 469 6.18 -23.46 -10.69
C HIS A 469 6.25 -24.41 -11.87
N LYS A 470 5.21 -24.42 -12.67
CA LYS A 470 5.14 -25.26 -13.88
C LYS A 470 4.78 -24.40 -15.08
N SER A 471 5.45 -24.62 -16.20
CA SER A 471 4.94 -24.22 -17.51
C SER A 471 3.77 -25.11 -17.89
N THR A 472 2.75 -24.53 -18.49
CA THR A 472 1.58 -25.26 -18.98
C THR A 472 1.80 -25.95 -20.33
N GLY A 473 2.98 -25.75 -20.93
CA GLY A 473 3.35 -26.34 -22.22
C GLY A 473 2.89 -25.53 -23.44
N ILE A 474 2.46 -24.29 -23.24
CA ILE A 474 2.11 -23.38 -24.32
C ILE A 474 3.39 -22.84 -24.96
N GLY A 475 3.79 -23.38 -26.10
CA GLY A 475 5.04 -23.00 -26.77
C GLY A 475 4.97 -21.65 -27.52
N ARG A 476 3.78 -21.18 -27.86
CA ARG A 476 3.58 -19.91 -28.57
C ARG A 476 2.40 -19.15 -27.97
N PRO A 477 2.66 -18.22 -27.02
CA PRO A 477 1.63 -17.33 -26.52
C PRO A 477 1.17 -16.31 -27.58
N LYS A 478 0.04 -15.64 -27.37
CA LYS A 478 -0.55 -14.66 -28.27
C LYS A 478 0.43 -13.51 -28.59
N PHE A 479 1.24 -13.10 -27.60
CA PHE A 479 2.25 -12.06 -27.79
C PHE A 479 3.55 -12.57 -28.46
N TRP A 480 3.58 -13.81 -28.99
CA TRP A 480 4.73 -14.40 -29.66
C TRP A 480 5.27 -13.54 -30.83
N GLU A 481 4.38 -13.04 -31.69
CA GLU A 481 4.78 -12.20 -32.83
C GLU A 481 5.41 -10.87 -32.36
N ARG A 482 4.94 -10.35 -31.22
CA ARG A 482 5.54 -9.17 -30.60
C ARG A 482 6.93 -9.51 -30.04
N ALA A 483 7.09 -10.64 -29.36
CA ALA A 483 8.41 -11.11 -28.90
C ALA A 483 9.38 -11.30 -30.08
N ARG A 484 8.90 -11.86 -31.21
CA ARG A 484 9.69 -12.03 -32.43
C ARG A 484 10.11 -10.68 -33.03
N TYR A 485 9.22 -9.70 -33.02
CA TYR A 485 9.55 -8.34 -33.50
C TYR A 485 10.70 -7.71 -32.70
N TYR A 486 10.78 -7.98 -31.39
CA TYR A 486 11.86 -7.55 -30.51
C TYR A 486 13.07 -8.51 -30.47
N GLY A 487 13.05 -9.60 -31.24
CA GLY A 487 14.12 -10.61 -31.27
C GLY A 487 14.23 -11.48 -30.03
N GLU A 488 13.13 -11.59 -29.26
CA GLU A 488 13.06 -12.33 -28.00
C GLU A 488 12.35 -13.69 -28.12
N ASP A 489 11.92 -14.09 -29.32
CA ASP A 489 11.13 -15.31 -29.56
C ASP A 489 11.88 -16.59 -29.18
N GLN A 490 13.18 -16.68 -29.46
CA GLN A 490 13.98 -17.87 -29.11
C GLN A 490 14.16 -17.99 -27.58
N ARG A 491 14.38 -16.87 -26.89
CA ARG A 491 14.50 -16.84 -25.42
C ARG A 491 13.16 -17.18 -24.78
N LEU A 492 12.06 -16.69 -25.34
CA LEU A 492 10.71 -17.01 -24.90
C LEU A 492 10.41 -18.51 -25.07
N ALA A 493 10.75 -19.09 -26.25
CA ALA A 493 10.60 -20.53 -26.46
C ALA A 493 11.39 -21.35 -25.44
N ALA A 494 12.67 -21.03 -25.26
CA ALA A 494 13.51 -21.71 -24.29
C ALA A 494 12.97 -21.65 -22.87
N ALA A 495 12.47 -20.49 -22.44
CA ALA A 495 11.89 -20.31 -21.10
C ALA A 495 10.59 -21.11 -20.92
N LEU A 496 9.76 -21.21 -21.96
CA LEU A 496 8.51 -21.97 -21.91
C LEU A 496 8.75 -23.50 -21.97
N ASP A 497 9.78 -23.96 -22.71
CA ASP A 497 10.11 -25.37 -22.85
C ASP A 497 10.91 -25.93 -21.68
N ALA A 498 11.84 -25.16 -21.09
CA ALA A 498 12.75 -25.62 -20.04
C ALA A 498 12.01 -26.10 -18.78
N SER A 499 10.93 -25.40 -18.39
CA SER A 499 10.13 -25.82 -17.24
C SER A 499 9.24 -27.06 -17.49
N ASN A 500 9.19 -27.56 -18.72
CA ASN A 500 8.47 -28.77 -19.09
C ASN A 500 9.38 -30.03 -19.06
N ILE A 501 10.70 -29.86 -18.93
CA ILE A 501 11.67 -30.97 -18.98
C ILE A 501 11.60 -31.82 -17.71
N ASP A 502 11.34 -31.22 -16.55
CA ASP A 502 11.23 -31.96 -15.29
C ASP A 502 10.02 -32.90 -15.25
N ALA A 503 8.97 -32.61 -16.03
CA ALA A 503 7.83 -33.51 -16.19
C ALA A 503 8.13 -34.72 -17.12
N LYS A 504 9.19 -34.67 -17.93
CA LYS A 504 9.58 -35.75 -18.87
C LYS A 504 10.62 -36.72 -18.28
N VAL A 505 11.33 -36.33 -17.21
CA VAL A 505 12.36 -37.17 -16.57
C VAL A 505 11.77 -38.10 -15.50
N GLY A 506 10.52 -37.90 -15.10
CA GLY A 506 9.79 -38.71 -14.12
C GLY A 506 8.88 -39.80 -14.70
N ARG A 507 9.08 -40.22 -15.98
CA ARG A 507 8.37 -41.37 -16.58
C ARG A 507 9.32 -42.53 -16.84
#